data_11f15cc3b8d4ce4c4d2673fef568d013
#
_entry.id   11f15cc3b8d4ce4c4d2673fef568d013
#
_cell.length_a   1.000
_cell.length_b   1.000
_cell.length_c   1.000
_cell.angle_alpha   90.00
_cell.angle_beta   90.00
_cell.angle_gamma   90.00
#
_symmetry.space_group_name_H-M   'P 1'
#
loop_
_entity.id
_entity.type
_entity.pdbx_description
1 polymer ?
#
loop_
_entity_poly.entity_id
_entity_poly.type
_entity_poly.pdbx_seq_one_letter_code
_entity_poly.pdbx_strand_id
1 'polypeptide(L)'
;MGNLPSQRITPDYPFLSVGLDFAGPFYIVNRKGRGCRIVKCYLCLFVCLRYKCIHLEAVSDLTKDAFIMSLKRFISRRGKPTEIFSDNGTNFVAAAKEIGSFIKRNHEPLVDFASQQSINFKFIPAYTPHFGGIWEAGVKSAKHLLRRVLGDSHVTFEELSTLFAQVEAILNSRPLCPLSSSPNDLLSLSPGHFIIGRPLIALPTPNLEDVKESQLRRYERLERLRQHFWKRWQKEYLSELQQRTKWRTNTSKLDVGDMVLLADDNAPPLAWKLGRVLRLIPGPDGISRVADILTTKGCVRRALVRLCKLPSAEDLNG
;
A
#
# COMPACT_ATOMS: atom_id res chain seq x y z
N MET A 1 17.91 -19.67 0.54
CA MET A 1 16.51 -19.17 0.48
C MET A 1 15.70 -20.16 -0.33
N GLY A 2 14.44 -20.50 0.07
CA GLY A 2 13.57 -21.34 -0.73
C GLY A 2 13.13 -20.62 -2.03
N ASN A 3 12.83 -21.38 -3.08
CA ASN A 3 12.35 -20.84 -4.34
C ASN A 3 11.05 -20.06 -4.17
N LEU A 4 10.93 -18.91 -4.84
CA LEU A 4 9.70 -18.14 -4.84
C LEU A 4 8.58 -18.92 -5.54
N PRO A 5 7.34 -18.90 -5.02
CA PRO A 5 6.21 -19.55 -5.69
C PRO A 5 6.00 -19.04 -7.11
N SER A 6 5.55 -19.93 -8.01
CA SER A 6 5.31 -19.61 -9.43
C SER A 6 4.36 -18.40 -9.62
N GLN A 7 3.36 -18.27 -8.76
CA GLN A 7 2.42 -17.13 -8.73
C GLN A 7 3.11 -15.77 -8.55
N ARG A 8 4.38 -15.75 -8.15
CA ARG A 8 5.19 -14.53 -7.99
C ARG A 8 6.09 -14.23 -9.17
N ILE A 9 6.42 -15.21 -9.97
CA ILE A 9 7.49 -15.14 -10.97
C ILE A 9 6.96 -15.11 -12.40
N THR A 10 5.87 -15.87 -12.69
CA THR A 10 5.35 -15.97 -14.06
C THR A 10 4.57 -14.72 -14.45
N PRO A 11 4.89 -13.97 -15.53
CA PRO A 11 4.10 -12.82 -15.98
C PRO A 11 2.66 -13.20 -16.28
N ASP A 12 1.71 -12.38 -15.80
CA ASP A 12 0.29 -12.63 -15.94
C ASP A 12 -0.51 -11.34 -15.69
N TYR A 13 -1.84 -11.39 -15.79
CA TYR A 13 -2.70 -10.25 -15.50
C TYR A 13 -2.69 -9.88 -14.00
N PRO A 14 -2.79 -8.56 -13.67
CA PRO A 14 -2.93 -8.13 -12.29
C PRO A 14 -4.14 -8.78 -11.63
N PHE A 15 -3.99 -9.17 -10.34
CA PHE A 15 -5.02 -9.80 -9.53
C PHE A 15 -5.48 -11.20 -9.99
N LEU A 16 -4.73 -11.89 -10.83
CA LEU A 16 -5.05 -13.28 -11.17
C LEU A 16 -4.86 -14.21 -9.95
N SER A 17 -3.78 -14.00 -9.19
CA SER A 17 -3.56 -14.66 -7.88
C SER A 17 -3.56 -13.58 -6.80
N VAL A 18 -4.43 -13.73 -5.80
CA VAL A 18 -4.76 -12.70 -4.81
C VAL A 18 -4.59 -13.21 -3.39
N GLY A 19 -3.91 -12.42 -2.56
CA GLY A 19 -3.95 -12.58 -1.12
C GLY A 19 -5.13 -11.79 -0.53
N LEU A 20 -5.92 -12.44 0.32
CA LEU A 20 -7.05 -11.88 1.03
C LEU A 20 -6.69 -11.67 2.49
N ASP A 21 -7.00 -10.51 3.03
CA ASP A 21 -6.81 -10.19 4.43
C ASP A 21 -7.89 -9.22 4.94
N PHE A 22 -8.13 -9.22 6.25
CA PHE A 22 -9.09 -8.34 6.91
C PHE A 22 -8.42 -7.44 7.94
N ALA A 23 -9.01 -6.28 8.16
CA ALA A 23 -8.64 -5.41 9.27
C ALA A 23 -9.88 -4.75 9.89
N GLY A 24 -9.80 -4.41 11.15
CA GLY A 24 -10.90 -3.78 11.90
C GLY A 24 -10.97 -4.33 13.32
N PRO A 25 -12.07 -4.08 14.03
CA PRO A 25 -13.14 -3.20 13.59
C PRO A 25 -12.71 -1.73 13.52
N PHE A 26 -13.32 -0.98 12.58
CA PHE A 26 -13.35 0.47 12.56
C PHE A 26 -14.72 0.91 13.09
N TYR A 27 -14.75 1.93 13.94
CA TYR A 27 -15.98 2.45 14.49
C TYR A 27 -16.47 3.62 13.66
N ILE A 28 -17.63 3.49 13.04
CA ILE A 28 -18.22 4.50 12.17
C ILE A 28 -19.61 4.87 12.68
N VAL A 29 -20.17 5.96 12.17
CA VAL A 29 -21.55 6.34 12.45
C VAL A 29 -22.48 5.90 11.33
N ASN A 30 -23.65 5.38 11.69
CA ASN A 30 -24.64 4.90 10.72
C ASN A 30 -25.21 6.02 9.84
N ARG A 31 -25.22 7.26 10.34
CA ARG A 31 -25.68 8.47 9.62
C ARG A 31 -25.08 9.72 10.27
N LYS A 32 -25.21 10.86 9.61
CA LYS A 32 -24.88 12.17 10.18
C LYS A 32 -26.06 12.74 10.99
N GLY A 33 -25.75 13.61 11.94
CA GLY A 33 -26.70 14.35 12.74
C GLY A 33 -27.01 13.75 14.12
N ARG A 34 -28.01 14.29 14.80
CA ARG A 34 -28.38 13.87 16.14
C ARG A 34 -28.96 12.44 16.14
N GLY A 35 -28.69 11.68 17.20
CA GLY A 35 -29.14 10.29 17.33
C GLY A 35 -28.43 9.30 16.40
N CYS A 36 -27.25 9.62 15.89
CA CYS A 36 -26.41 8.65 15.20
C CYS A 36 -25.95 7.56 16.17
N ARG A 37 -25.81 6.33 15.66
CA ARG A 37 -25.26 5.20 16.40
C ARG A 37 -23.90 4.83 15.88
N ILE A 38 -22.99 4.46 16.77
CA ILE A 38 -21.69 3.89 16.40
C ILE A 38 -21.90 2.43 16.01
N VAL A 39 -21.39 2.06 14.85
CA VAL A 39 -21.45 0.70 14.31
C VAL A 39 -20.05 0.24 13.91
N LYS A 40 -19.82 -1.06 13.92
CA LYS A 40 -18.57 -1.65 13.43
C LYS A 40 -18.55 -1.70 11.91
N CYS A 41 -17.39 -1.50 11.35
CA CYS A 41 -17.09 -1.70 9.94
C CYS A 41 -15.71 -2.35 9.83
N TYR A 42 -15.45 -3.06 8.75
CA TYR A 42 -14.19 -3.76 8.53
C TYR A 42 -13.61 -3.42 7.16
N LEU A 43 -12.33 -3.60 7.01
CA LEU A 43 -11.62 -3.53 5.75
C LEU A 43 -11.40 -4.95 5.24
N CYS A 44 -11.87 -5.24 4.04
CA CYS A 44 -11.47 -6.39 3.25
C CYS A 44 -10.40 -5.94 2.26
N LEU A 45 -9.26 -6.59 2.26
CA LEU A 45 -8.09 -6.20 1.51
C LEU A 45 -7.70 -7.32 0.56
N PHE A 46 -7.53 -6.97 -0.72
CA PHE A 46 -7.05 -7.85 -1.77
C PHE A 46 -5.68 -7.38 -2.26
N VAL A 47 -4.70 -8.27 -2.28
CA VAL A 47 -3.34 -7.97 -2.72
C VAL A 47 -2.97 -8.87 -3.88
N CYS A 48 -2.63 -8.29 -5.01
CA CYS A 48 -2.04 -9.03 -6.11
C CYS A 48 -0.68 -9.60 -5.68
N LEU A 49 -0.53 -10.93 -5.70
CA LEU A 49 0.69 -11.59 -5.24
C LEU A 49 1.90 -11.25 -6.11
N ARG A 50 1.69 -10.94 -7.37
CA ARG A 50 2.71 -10.64 -8.36
C ARG A 50 3.15 -9.18 -8.36
N TYR A 51 2.22 -8.29 -8.66
CA TYR A 51 2.50 -6.87 -8.88
C TYR A 51 2.34 -6.04 -7.61
N LYS A 52 1.94 -6.68 -6.49
CA LYS A 52 1.71 -6.00 -5.20
C LYS A 52 0.68 -4.87 -5.30
N CYS A 53 -0.19 -4.93 -6.33
CA CYS A 53 -1.34 -4.05 -6.41
C CYS A 53 -2.30 -4.34 -5.26
N ILE A 54 -2.91 -3.30 -4.74
CA ILE A 54 -3.79 -3.37 -3.58
C ILE A 54 -5.18 -2.92 -3.99
N HIS A 55 -6.21 -3.62 -3.47
CA HIS A 55 -7.60 -3.20 -3.57
C HIS A 55 -8.26 -3.27 -2.20
N LEU A 56 -8.94 -2.20 -1.81
CA LEU A 56 -9.52 -2.00 -0.49
C LEU A 56 -11.03 -1.90 -0.59
N GLU A 57 -11.76 -2.70 0.21
CA GLU A 57 -13.21 -2.69 0.29
C GLU A 57 -13.69 -2.50 1.73
N ALA A 58 -14.64 -1.58 1.94
CA ALA A 58 -15.35 -1.48 3.20
C ALA A 58 -16.44 -2.55 3.28
N VAL A 59 -16.52 -3.26 4.39
CA VAL A 59 -17.57 -4.24 4.68
C VAL A 59 -18.22 -3.92 6.02
N SER A 60 -19.56 -3.98 6.04
CA SER A 60 -20.35 -3.59 7.20
C SER A 60 -20.18 -4.54 8.39
N ASP A 61 -19.92 -5.81 8.11
CA ASP A 61 -19.82 -6.87 9.12
C ASP A 61 -18.93 -8.03 8.60
N LEU A 62 -18.69 -9.02 9.47
CA LEU A 62 -17.95 -10.24 9.15
C LEU A 62 -18.92 -11.41 8.93
N THR A 63 -19.80 -11.26 7.95
CA THR A 63 -20.67 -12.34 7.48
C THR A 63 -20.20 -12.87 6.13
N LYS A 64 -20.60 -14.11 5.80
CA LYS A 64 -20.37 -14.70 4.49
C LYS A 64 -20.90 -13.81 3.36
N ASP A 65 -22.11 -13.27 3.55
CA ASP A 65 -22.78 -12.46 2.55
C ASP A 65 -22.06 -11.11 2.33
N ALA A 66 -21.62 -10.45 3.39
CA ALA A 66 -20.82 -9.23 3.30
C ALA A 66 -19.49 -9.47 2.56
N PHE A 67 -18.83 -10.60 2.82
CA PHE A 67 -17.64 -10.99 2.08
C PHE A 67 -17.94 -11.25 0.60
N ILE A 68 -18.97 -12.03 0.28
CA ILE A 68 -19.37 -12.32 -1.11
C ILE A 68 -19.68 -11.03 -1.87
N MET A 69 -20.41 -10.09 -1.27
CA MET A 69 -20.66 -8.79 -1.86
C MET A 69 -19.37 -8.00 -2.12
N SER A 70 -18.43 -8.02 -1.18
CA SER A 70 -17.11 -7.41 -1.36
C SER A 70 -16.32 -8.07 -2.49
N LEU A 71 -16.30 -9.40 -2.56
CA LEU A 71 -15.66 -10.16 -3.62
C LEU A 71 -16.28 -9.86 -5.00
N LYS A 72 -17.60 -9.75 -5.08
CA LYS A 72 -18.28 -9.34 -6.33
C LYS A 72 -17.87 -7.92 -6.76
N ARG A 73 -17.79 -6.96 -5.84
CA ARG A 73 -17.30 -5.60 -6.15
C ARG A 73 -15.85 -5.60 -6.62
N PHE A 74 -15.01 -6.41 -5.97
CA PHE A 74 -13.62 -6.60 -6.40
C PHE A 74 -13.54 -7.16 -7.82
N ILE A 75 -14.25 -8.26 -8.11
CA ILE A 75 -14.27 -8.91 -9.44
C ILE A 75 -14.75 -7.93 -10.52
N SER A 76 -15.78 -7.15 -10.23
CA SER A 76 -16.34 -6.17 -11.17
C SER A 76 -15.37 -5.03 -11.51
N ARG A 77 -14.39 -4.74 -10.64
CA ARG A 77 -13.43 -3.65 -10.83
C ARG A 77 -12.05 -4.11 -11.28
N ARG A 78 -11.65 -5.34 -10.92
CA ARG A 78 -10.27 -5.83 -11.09
C ARG A 78 -10.18 -7.10 -11.93
N GLY A 79 -11.30 -7.69 -12.28
CA GLY A 79 -11.36 -8.98 -12.96
C GLY A 79 -11.44 -10.15 -11.98
N LYS A 80 -11.79 -11.32 -12.51
CA LYS A 80 -11.97 -12.55 -11.75
C LYS A 80 -10.61 -13.19 -11.46
N PRO A 81 -10.25 -13.43 -10.18
CA PRO A 81 -9.04 -14.17 -9.84
C PRO A 81 -9.22 -15.66 -10.14
N THR A 82 -8.13 -16.35 -10.45
CA THR A 82 -8.09 -17.82 -10.51
C THR A 82 -7.82 -18.43 -9.16
N GLU A 83 -7.07 -17.70 -8.32
CA GLU A 83 -6.67 -18.17 -6.98
C GLU A 83 -6.84 -17.07 -5.94
N ILE A 84 -7.41 -17.43 -4.80
CA ILE A 84 -7.48 -16.56 -3.61
C ILE A 84 -6.78 -17.28 -2.45
N PHE A 85 -5.79 -16.63 -1.87
CA PHE A 85 -5.07 -17.08 -0.69
C PHE A 85 -5.52 -16.28 0.51
N SER A 86 -5.89 -16.94 1.59
CA SER A 86 -6.22 -16.32 2.87
C SER A 86 -5.35 -16.90 3.98
N ASP A 87 -4.97 -16.06 4.95
CA ASP A 87 -4.29 -16.51 6.15
C ASP A 87 -5.27 -17.21 7.10
N ASN A 88 -4.82 -18.31 7.68
CA ASN A 88 -5.55 -19.03 8.74
C ASN A 88 -5.37 -18.39 10.13
N GLY A 89 -4.92 -17.16 10.21
CA GLY A 89 -4.48 -16.42 11.36
C GLY A 89 -5.15 -16.74 12.71
N THR A 90 -4.51 -17.64 13.46
CA THR A 90 -4.88 -17.93 14.84
C THR A 90 -4.22 -16.99 15.87
N ASN A 91 -3.35 -16.07 15.43
CA ASN A 91 -2.41 -15.37 16.30
C ASN A 91 -2.60 -13.86 16.38
N PHE A 92 -3.85 -13.37 16.57
CA PHE A 92 -4.03 -11.95 16.86
C PHE A 92 -4.93 -11.71 18.07
N VAL A 93 -4.59 -10.68 18.85
CA VAL A 93 -5.31 -10.17 20.05
C VAL A 93 -6.76 -9.80 19.70
N ALA A 94 -7.67 -9.87 20.63
CA ALA A 94 -9.15 -9.71 20.58
C ALA A 94 -9.88 -9.41 19.24
N ALA A 95 -9.45 -8.40 18.46
CA ALA A 95 -10.06 -8.05 17.16
C ALA A 95 -9.81 -9.11 16.08
N ALA A 96 -8.67 -9.76 16.11
CA ALA A 96 -8.31 -10.85 15.22
C ALA A 96 -9.01 -12.17 15.58
N LYS A 97 -9.43 -12.33 16.83
CA LYS A 97 -10.25 -13.47 17.23
C LYS A 97 -11.62 -13.46 16.50
N GLU A 98 -12.20 -12.29 16.29
CA GLU A 98 -13.46 -12.12 15.55
C GLU A 98 -13.26 -12.46 14.06
N ILE A 99 -12.20 -11.96 13.43
CA ILE A 99 -11.86 -12.24 12.03
C ILE A 99 -11.46 -13.72 11.83
N GLY A 100 -10.63 -14.26 12.70
CA GLY A 100 -10.27 -15.67 12.67
C GLY A 100 -11.45 -16.61 12.86
N SER A 101 -12.40 -16.24 13.73
CA SER A 101 -13.64 -16.98 13.93
C SER A 101 -14.54 -16.92 12.70
N PHE A 102 -14.58 -15.79 11.98
CA PHE A 102 -15.30 -15.65 10.72
C PHE A 102 -14.74 -16.60 9.64
N ILE A 103 -13.44 -16.56 9.41
CA ILE A 103 -12.78 -17.42 8.42
C ILE A 103 -12.99 -18.88 8.76
N LYS A 104 -12.78 -19.28 10.02
CA LYS A 104 -12.94 -20.66 10.48
C LYS A 104 -14.34 -21.19 10.31
N ARG A 105 -15.37 -20.37 10.67
CA ARG A 105 -16.78 -20.78 10.56
C ARG A 105 -17.27 -20.87 9.11
N ASN A 106 -16.68 -20.11 8.20
CA ASN A 106 -17.12 -20.03 6.80
C ASN A 106 -16.14 -20.72 5.84
N HIS A 107 -15.18 -21.50 6.34
CA HIS A 107 -14.17 -22.16 5.52
C HIS A 107 -14.80 -22.99 4.37
N GLU A 108 -15.59 -24.00 4.71
CA GLU A 108 -16.25 -24.86 3.71
C GLU A 108 -17.20 -24.08 2.80
N PRO A 109 -18.14 -23.29 3.30
CA PRO A 109 -19.03 -22.48 2.45
C PRO A 109 -18.32 -21.50 1.50
N LEU A 110 -17.15 -20.96 1.89
CA LEU A 110 -16.38 -20.07 1.02
C LEU A 110 -15.62 -20.84 -0.06
N VAL A 111 -15.09 -22.00 0.26
CA VAL A 111 -14.44 -22.90 -0.71
C VAL A 111 -15.47 -23.38 -1.75
N ASP A 112 -16.65 -23.80 -1.31
CA ASP A 112 -17.72 -24.25 -2.22
C ASP A 112 -18.18 -23.12 -3.15
N PHE A 113 -18.43 -21.94 -2.62
CA PHE A 113 -18.79 -20.78 -3.42
C PHE A 113 -17.69 -20.43 -4.45
N ALA A 114 -16.45 -20.42 -4.04
CA ALA A 114 -15.33 -20.12 -4.92
C ALA A 114 -15.18 -21.19 -6.02
N SER A 115 -15.35 -22.46 -5.68
CA SER A 115 -15.29 -23.60 -6.64
C SER A 115 -16.37 -23.50 -7.71
N GLN A 116 -17.62 -23.16 -7.33
CA GLN A 116 -18.72 -22.92 -8.26
C GLN A 116 -18.41 -21.76 -9.23
N GLN A 117 -17.62 -20.79 -8.80
CA GLN A 117 -17.16 -19.68 -9.64
C GLN A 117 -15.85 -19.97 -10.37
N SER A 118 -15.34 -21.20 -10.36
CA SER A 118 -14.02 -21.58 -10.90
C SER A 118 -12.88 -20.73 -10.30
N ILE A 119 -12.94 -20.44 -9.01
CA ILE A 119 -11.91 -19.76 -8.23
C ILE A 119 -11.34 -20.77 -7.23
N ASN A 120 -10.04 -20.97 -7.26
CA ASN A 120 -9.37 -21.84 -6.31
C ASN A 120 -9.08 -21.09 -4.99
N PHE A 121 -9.86 -21.37 -3.95
CA PHE A 121 -9.70 -20.74 -2.64
C PHE A 121 -8.75 -21.61 -1.78
N LYS A 122 -7.62 -21.03 -1.35
CA LYS A 122 -6.58 -21.69 -0.61
C LYS A 122 -6.34 -21.00 0.74
N PHE A 123 -6.39 -21.77 1.80
CA PHE A 123 -5.97 -21.30 3.12
C PHE A 123 -4.48 -21.61 3.30
N ILE A 124 -3.70 -20.57 3.59
CA ILE A 124 -2.27 -20.73 3.85
C ILE A 124 -2.12 -21.24 5.29
N PRO A 125 -1.43 -22.37 5.52
CA PRO A 125 -1.16 -22.83 6.88
C PRO A 125 -0.43 -21.75 7.68
N ALA A 126 -0.77 -21.61 8.97
CA ALA A 126 -0.02 -20.79 9.89
C ALA A 126 1.48 -21.19 9.82
N TYR A 127 2.37 -20.20 9.85
CA TYR A 127 3.83 -20.41 9.78
C TYR A 127 4.44 -20.70 8.39
N THR A 128 3.77 -20.38 7.29
CA THR A 128 4.42 -20.36 5.96
C THR A 128 4.81 -18.93 5.56
N PRO A 129 5.97 -18.40 6.02
CA PRO A 129 6.36 -17.00 5.80
C PRO A 129 6.62 -16.65 4.33
N HIS A 130 6.81 -17.66 3.47
CA HIS A 130 7.10 -17.46 2.06
C HIS A 130 5.93 -16.85 1.27
N PHE A 131 4.69 -17.05 1.68
CA PHE A 131 3.50 -16.45 1.09
C PHE A 131 3.11 -15.13 1.80
N GLY A 132 3.25 -15.06 3.12
CA GLY A 132 2.86 -13.89 3.94
C GLY A 132 3.73 -12.66 3.73
N GLY A 133 5.03 -12.80 3.55
CA GLY A 133 5.98 -11.68 3.48
C GLY A 133 5.74 -10.64 2.38
N ILE A 134 4.82 -10.87 1.42
CA ILE A 134 4.50 -9.88 0.38
C ILE A 134 3.55 -8.81 0.87
N TRP A 135 2.55 -9.20 1.63
CA TRP A 135 1.55 -8.26 2.16
C TRP A 135 1.84 -7.87 3.61
N GLU A 136 2.69 -8.63 4.32
CA GLU A 136 2.89 -8.42 5.76
C GLU A 136 3.55 -7.09 6.08
N ALA A 137 4.62 -6.67 5.40
CA ALA A 137 5.30 -5.43 5.76
C ALA A 137 4.48 -4.19 5.38
N GLY A 138 4.22 -3.98 4.07
CA GLY A 138 3.56 -2.78 3.60
C GLY A 138 2.08 -2.70 3.96
N VAL A 139 1.38 -3.83 4.00
CA VAL A 139 -0.05 -3.90 4.33
C VAL A 139 -0.30 -3.85 5.83
N LYS A 140 0.53 -4.49 6.63
CA LYS A 140 0.48 -4.40 8.10
C LYS A 140 0.67 -2.96 8.56
N SER A 141 1.63 -2.28 7.97
CA SER A 141 1.85 -0.86 8.20
C SER A 141 0.64 -0.02 7.79
N ALA A 142 0.08 -0.23 6.59
CA ALA A 142 -1.11 0.47 6.12
C ALA A 142 -2.33 0.26 7.05
N LYS A 143 -2.58 -0.96 7.52
CA LYS A 143 -3.64 -1.26 8.48
C LYS A 143 -3.44 -0.53 9.80
N HIS A 144 -2.21 -0.50 10.31
CA HIS A 144 -1.87 0.21 11.53
C HIS A 144 -2.07 1.72 11.37
N LEU A 145 -1.59 2.29 10.26
CA LEU A 145 -1.75 3.70 9.95
C LEU A 145 -3.20 4.10 9.79
N LEU A 146 -4.02 3.30 9.10
CA LEU A 146 -5.46 3.55 8.96
C LEU A 146 -6.16 3.65 10.32
N ARG A 147 -5.87 2.72 11.24
CA ARG A 147 -6.43 2.77 12.60
C ARG A 147 -6.02 4.04 13.33
N ARG A 148 -4.74 4.43 13.23
CA ARG A 148 -4.22 5.65 13.88
C ARG A 148 -4.76 6.94 13.27
N VAL A 149 -4.97 6.97 11.96
CA VAL A 149 -5.46 8.15 11.24
C VAL A 149 -6.95 8.33 11.48
N LEU A 150 -7.72 7.25 11.44
CA LEU A 150 -9.15 7.29 11.75
C LEU A 150 -9.40 7.64 13.21
N GLY A 151 -8.63 7.05 14.15
CA GLY A 151 -8.81 7.32 15.58
C GLY A 151 -10.29 7.30 15.97
N ASP A 152 -10.73 8.36 16.64
CA ASP A 152 -12.12 8.58 17.06
C ASP A 152 -12.97 9.36 16.04
N SER A 153 -12.52 9.43 14.77
CA SER A 153 -13.24 10.16 13.73
C SER A 153 -14.60 9.52 13.44
N HIS A 154 -15.66 10.29 13.62
CA HIS A 154 -17.04 9.88 13.35
C HIS A 154 -17.37 9.94 11.86
N VAL A 155 -16.79 9.05 11.06
CA VAL A 155 -17.05 8.93 9.62
C VAL A 155 -18.24 8.01 9.34
N THR A 156 -18.98 8.27 8.26
CA THR A 156 -20.03 7.37 7.77
C THR A 156 -19.41 6.27 6.90
N PHE A 157 -20.20 5.24 6.56
CA PHE A 157 -19.78 4.17 5.66
C PHE A 157 -19.30 4.70 4.29
N GLU A 158 -20.01 5.68 3.73
CA GLU A 158 -19.65 6.35 2.48
C GLU A 158 -18.30 7.09 2.59
N GLU A 159 -18.11 7.84 3.68
CA GLU A 159 -16.86 8.55 3.97
C GLU A 159 -15.70 7.58 4.14
N LEU A 160 -15.91 6.48 4.87
CA LEU A 160 -14.90 5.45 5.05
C LEU A 160 -14.54 4.77 3.72
N SER A 161 -15.53 4.44 2.90
CA SER A 161 -15.32 3.84 1.57
C SER A 161 -14.52 4.78 0.66
N THR A 162 -14.82 6.09 0.72
CA THR A 162 -14.07 7.13 -0.02
C THR A 162 -12.63 7.21 0.47
N LEU A 163 -12.41 7.21 1.78
CA LEU A 163 -11.06 7.22 2.36
C LEU A 163 -10.27 5.97 1.96
N PHE A 164 -10.90 4.78 1.98
CA PHE A 164 -10.24 3.55 1.54
C PHE A 164 -9.84 3.61 0.08
N ALA A 165 -10.69 4.12 -0.81
CA ALA A 165 -10.34 4.32 -2.22
C ALA A 165 -9.16 5.30 -2.41
N GLN A 166 -9.11 6.39 -1.63
CA GLN A 166 -8.00 7.34 -1.65
C GLN A 166 -6.70 6.72 -1.10
N VAL A 167 -6.79 5.93 -0.04
CA VAL A 167 -5.65 5.20 0.54
C VAL A 167 -5.16 4.12 -0.43
N GLU A 168 -6.06 3.41 -1.09
CA GLU A 168 -5.72 2.47 -2.18
C GLU A 168 -4.89 3.16 -3.26
N ALA A 169 -5.30 4.35 -3.70
CA ALA A 169 -4.53 5.13 -4.68
C ALA A 169 -3.13 5.50 -4.16
N ILE A 170 -3.01 5.91 -2.90
CA ILE A 170 -1.71 6.19 -2.27
C ILE A 170 -0.82 4.95 -2.29
N LEU A 171 -1.32 3.80 -1.86
CA LEU A 171 -0.56 2.55 -1.78
C LEU A 171 -0.12 2.09 -3.17
N ASN A 172 -0.96 2.25 -4.18
CA ASN A 172 -0.68 1.86 -5.57
C ASN A 172 0.15 2.90 -6.34
N SER A 173 0.36 4.10 -5.81
CA SER A 173 1.22 5.11 -6.41
C SER A 173 2.71 4.94 -6.09
N ARG A 174 3.06 4.06 -5.13
CA ARG A 174 4.44 3.93 -4.66
C ARG A 174 5.40 3.53 -5.77
N PRO A 175 6.54 4.21 -5.94
CA PRO A 175 7.56 3.86 -6.91
C PRO A 175 8.21 2.50 -6.59
N LEU A 176 8.29 1.60 -7.56
CA LEU A 176 8.90 0.27 -7.39
C LEU A 176 10.33 0.23 -7.94
N CYS A 177 10.52 0.70 -9.17
CA CYS A 177 11.80 0.75 -9.86
C CYS A 177 11.75 1.86 -10.93
N PRO A 178 12.87 2.25 -11.53
CA PRO A 178 12.88 3.12 -12.70
C PRO A 178 12.08 2.49 -13.85
N LEU A 179 11.33 3.31 -14.59
CA LEU A 179 10.60 2.85 -15.78
C LEU A 179 11.55 2.61 -16.97
N SER A 180 12.63 3.35 -17.02
CA SER A 180 13.63 3.30 -18.07
C SER A 180 15.04 3.49 -17.48
N SER A 181 16.05 2.98 -18.19
CA SER A 181 17.47 3.21 -17.88
C SER A 181 18.00 4.57 -18.38
N SER A 182 17.22 5.31 -19.18
CA SER A 182 17.63 6.62 -19.70
C SER A 182 17.94 7.61 -18.57
N PRO A 183 19.08 8.31 -18.60
CA PRO A 183 19.46 9.29 -17.57
C PRO A 183 18.48 10.46 -17.44
N ASN A 184 17.77 10.79 -18.52
CA ASN A 184 16.83 11.91 -18.57
C ASN A 184 15.41 11.52 -18.19
N ASP A 185 15.11 10.23 -18.06
CA ASP A 185 13.81 9.75 -17.67
C ASP A 185 13.74 9.64 -16.13
N LEU A 186 12.80 10.39 -15.55
CA LEU A 186 12.55 10.44 -14.12
C LEU A 186 11.25 9.71 -13.73
N LEU A 187 10.68 8.91 -14.64
CA LEU A 187 9.48 8.15 -14.37
C LEU A 187 9.81 6.84 -13.64
N SER A 188 8.97 6.49 -12.70
CA SER A 188 9.05 5.22 -11.97
C SER A 188 7.86 4.32 -12.29
N LEU A 189 8.12 3.03 -12.36
CA LEU A 189 7.07 2.03 -12.37
C LEU A 189 6.38 1.98 -10.99
N SER A 190 5.07 1.92 -10.97
CA SER A 190 4.28 1.78 -9.74
C SER A 190 3.20 0.71 -9.94
N PRO A 191 2.60 0.15 -8.86
CA PRO A 191 1.45 -0.75 -8.97
C PRO A 191 0.30 -0.17 -9.80
N GLY A 192 0.11 1.15 -9.77
CA GLY A 192 -0.89 1.85 -10.58
C GLY A 192 -0.76 1.60 -12.07
N HIS A 193 0.45 1.47 -12.59
CA HIS A 193 0.69 1.18 -14.02
C HIS A 193 0.10 -0.16 -14.45
N PHE A 194 0.14 -1.17 -13.58
CA PHE A 194 -0.46 -2.49 -13.87
C PHE A 194 -1.99 -2.47 -13.77
N ILE A 195 -2.59 -1.49 -13.08
CA ILE A 195 -4.04 -1.40 -12.88
C ILE A 195 -4.71 -0.56 -13.98
N ILE A 196 -4.12 0.59 -14.32
CA ILE A 196 -4.71 1.58 -15.23
C ILE A 196 -3.79 2.02 -16.38
N GLY A 197 -2.63 1.38 -16.55
CA GLY A 197 -1.67 1.68 -17.62
C GLY A 197 -0.88 2.98 -17.46
N ARG A 198 -1.06 3.72 -16.35
CA ARG A 198 -0.44 5.03 -16.10
C ARG A 198 -0.24 5.28 -14.61
N PRO A 199 0.58 6.29 -14.21
CA PRO A 199 0.69 6.68 -12.81
C PRO A 199 -0.65 7.21 -12.26
N LEU A 200 -0.91 6.87 -11.00
CA LEU A 200 -2.02 7.45 -10.24
C LEU A 200 -1.65 8.87 -9.82
N ILE A 201 -2.54 9.81 -10.07
CA ILE A 201 -2.41 11.22 -9.70
C ILE A 201 -3.56 11.63 -8.79
N ALA A 202 -3.33 12.63 -7.94
CA ALA A 202 -4.37 13.24 -7.11
C ALA A 202 -4.76 14.61 -7.66
N LEU A 203 -6.00 15.01 -7.39
CA LEU A 203 -6.40 16.41 -7.60
C LEU A 203 -5.62 17.28 -6.61
N PRO A 204 -5.14 18.46 -7.05
CA PRO A 204 -4.53 19.44 -6.15
C PRO A 204 -5.52 19.87 -5.06
N THR A 205 -5.09 19.79 -3.82
CA THR A 205 -5.88 20.18 -2.65
C THR A 205 -5.02 21.03 -1.72
N PRO A 206 -5.60 22.00 -1.01
CA PRO A 206 -4.85 22.79 -0.03
C PRO A 206 -4.33 21.87 1.10
N ASN A 207 -3.25 22.30 1.75
CA ASN A 207 -2.79 21.64 2.96
C ASN A 207 -3.77 21.93 4.11
N LEU A 208 -4.34 20.86 4.67
CA LEU A 208 -5.33 20.91 5.74
C LEU A 208 -4.83 20.29 7.06
N GLU A 209 -3.55 19.89 7.13
CA GLU A 209 -3.00 19.16 8.28
C GLU A 209 -3.15 19.95 9.58
N ASP A 210 -2.90 21.25 9.56
CA ASP A 210 -2.91 22.11 10.74
C ASP A 210 -4.24 22.85 10.95
N VAL A 211 -5.25 22.61 10.09
CA VAL A 211 -6.56 23.25 10.21
C VAL A 211 -7.40 22.54 11.27
N LYS A 212 -8.02 23.31 12.17
CA LYS A 212 -8.90 22.76 13.21
C LYS A 212 -10.10 22.05 12.59
N GLU A 213 -10.45 20.89 13.12
CA GLU A 213 -11.53 20.06 12.58
C GLU A 213 -12.89 20.76 12.53
N SER A 214 -13.17 21.64 13.51
CA SER A 214 -14.41 22.42 13.56
C SER A 214 -14.57 23.40 12.40
N GLN A 215 -13.48 23.77 11.71
CA GLN A 215 -13.48 24.70 10.57
C GLN A 215 -13.58 23.97 9.22
N LEU A 216 -13.43 22.64 9.22
CA LEU A 216 -13.40 21.85 8.00
C LEU A 216 -14.80 21.39 7.60
N ARG A 217 -15.10 21.50 6.31
CA ARG A 217 -16.27 20.88 5.68
C ARG A 217 -16.10 19.35 5.68
N ARG A 218 -17.20 18.64 5.42
CA ARG A 218 -17.24 17.18 5.43
C ARG A 218 -16.14 16.54 4.56
N TYR A 219 -16.01 16.98 3.32
CA TYR A 219 -15.00 16.43 2.39
C TYR A 219 -13.57 16.87 2.77
N GLU A 220 -13.40 18.06 3.36
CA GLU A 220 -12.09 18.55 3.82
C GLU A 220 -11.55 17.73 5.00
N ARG A 221 -12.45 17.24 5.86
CA ARG A 221 -12.05 16.31 6.94
C ARG A 221 -11.48 15.01 6.37
N LEU A 222 -12.11 14.44 5.32
CA LEU A 222 -11.57 13.25 4.64
C LEU A 222 -10.23 13.55 3.98
N GLU A 223 -10.12 14.72 3.34
CA GLU A 223 -8.88 15.16 2.72
C GLU A 223 -7.75 15.29 3.76
N ARG A 224 -8.04 15.87 4.93
CA ARG A 224 -7.09 15.93 6.04
C ARG A 224 -6.66 14.53 6.50
N LEU A 225 -7.59 13.59 6.64
CA LEU A 225 -7.28 12.18 6.99
C LEU A 225 -6.38 11.55 5.92
N ARG A 226 -6.64 11.79 4.64
CA ARG A 226 -5.81 11.34 3.52
C ARG A 226 -4.39 11.93 3.60
N GLN A 227 -4.25 13.22 3.88
CA GLN A 227 -2.95 13.88 4.03
C GLN A 227 -2.17 13.35 5.24
N HIS A 228 -2.83 13.12 6.37
CA HIS A 228 -2.21 12.48 7.53
C HIS A 228 -1.76 11.05 7.24
N PHE A 229 -2.55 10.28 6.49
CA PHE A 229 -2.15 8.94 6.06
C PHE A 229 -0.92 9.01 5.15
N TRP A 230 -0.95 9.86 4.13
CA TRP A 230 0.15 10.06 3.18
C TRP A 230 1.47 10.38 3.88
N LYS A 231 1.48 11.37 4.75
CA LYS A 231 2.68 11.84 5.46
C LYS A 231 3.34 10.72 6.27
N ARG A 232 2.54 9.90 6.93
CA ARG A 232 3.04 8.76 7.71
C ARG A 232 3.49 7.62 6.81
N TRP A 233 2.67 7.26 5.84
CA TRP A 233 2.96 6.20 4.89
C TRP A 233 4.24 6.46 4.09
N GLN A 234 4.41 7.66 3.57
CA GLN A 234 5.62 8.06 2.84
C GLN A 234 6.88 7.83 3.68
N LYS A 235 6.88 8.25 4.94
CA LYS A 235 8.03 8.06 5.86
C LYS A 235 8.33 6.58 6.09
N GLU A 236 7.32 5.78 6.34
CA GLU A 236 7.48 4.33 6.54
C GLU A 236 8.01 3.66 5.28
N TYR A 237 7.46 3.99 4.11
CA TYR A 237 7.91 3.44 2.84
C TYR A 237 9.36 3.79 2.54
N LEU A 238 9.77 5.04 2.74
CA LEU A 238 11.16 5.46 2.57
C LEU A 238 12.10 4.72 3.53
N SER A 239 11.70 4.57 4.79
CA SER A 239 12.46 3.82 5.79
C SER A 239 12.61 2.33 5.39
N GLU A 240 11.55 1.72 4.88
CA GLU A 240 11.57 0.34 4.41
C GLU A 240 12.53 0.17 3.20
N LEU A 241 12.51 1.08 2.24
CA LEU A 241 13.43 1.07 1.11
C LEU A 241 14.89 1.19 1.56
N GLN A 242 15.18 2.07 2.51
CA GLN A 242 16.54 2.23 3.06
C GLN A 242 17.02 0.96 3.77
N GLN A 243 16.15 0.28 4.52
CA GLN A 243 16.48 -0.98 5.18
C GLN A 243 16.76 -2.08 4.16
N ARG A 244 15.91 -2.23 3.12
CA ARG A 244 16.09 -3.25 2.07
C ARG A 244 17.43 -3.09 1.35
N THR A 245 17.85 -1.87 1.08
CA THR A 245 19.14 -1.60 0.45
C THR A 245 20.30 -2.05 1.35
N LYS A 246 20.24 -1.81 2.66
CA LYS A 246 21.26 -2.26 3.63
C LYS A 246 21.37 -3.79 3.74
N TRP A 247 20.27 -4.51 3.57
CA TRP A 247 20.25 -5.98 3.67
C TRP A 247 20.78 -6.69 2.42
N ARG A 248 20.65 -6.06 1.25
CA ARG A 248 21.09 -6.62 -0.03
C ARG A 248 22.55 -6.36 -0.35
N THR A 249 23.04 -5.21 0.02
CA THR A 249 24.43 -4.80 -0.23
C THR A 249 25.03 -4.36 1.09
N ASN A 250 26.14 -4.98 1.52
CA ASN A 250 26.90 -4.56 2.71
C ASN A 250 27.41 -3.10 2.60
N THR A 251 27.14 -2.43 1.49
CA THR A 251 27.47 -1.03 1.20
C THR A 251 26.26 -0.41 0.51
N SER A 252 25.53 0.45 1.22
CA SER A 252 24.50 1.34 0.65
C SER A 252 25.17 2.44 -0.20
N LYS A 253 25.88 2.05 -1.24
CA LYS A 253 26.58 3.00 -2.11
C LYS A 253 25.59 3.48 -3.16
N LEU A 254 25.24 4.77 -3.11
CA LEU A 254 24.60 5.44 -4.23
C LEU A 254 25.66 5.68 -5.29
N ASP A 255 25.34 5.34 -6.53
CA ASP A 255 26.19 5.58 -7.69
C ASP A 255 25.59 6.67 -8.59
N VAL A 256 26.44 7.27 -9.40
CA VAL A 256 26.01 8.24 -10.43
C VAL A 256 25.09 7.52 -11.42
N GLY A 257 23.94 8.14 -11.73
CA GLY A 257 22.92 7.54 -12.59
C GLY A 257 21.80 6.82 -11.82
N ASP A 258 21.99 6.51 -10.53
CA ASP A 258 20.93 5.90 -9.72
C ASP A 258 19.69 6.77 -9.65
N MET A 259 18.52 6.14 -9.80
CA MET A 259 17.25 6.81 -9.50
C MET A 259 16.97 6.74 -8.00
N VAL A 260 16.63 7.90 -7.44
CA VAL A 260 16.38 8.07 -6.00
C VAL A 260 15.05 8.73 -5.73
N LEU A 261 14.44 8.33 -4.63
CA LEU A 261 13.34 9.06 -3.99
C LEU A 261 13.93 10.11 -3.04
N LEU A 262 13.47 11.34 -3.15
CA LEU A 262 13.83 12.42 -2.25
C LEU A 262 12.82 12.48 -1.10
N ALA A 263 13.31 12.39 0.13
CA ALA A 263 12.47 12.61 1.31
C ALA A 263 12.03 14.08 1.36
N ASP A 264 10.73 14.30 1.21
CA ASP A 264 10.10 15.62 1.29
C ASP A 264 8.85 15.56 2.16
N ASP A 265 8.94 16.16 3.34
CA ASP A 265 7.85 16.17 4.33
C ASP A 265 6.63 16.98 3.87
N ASN A 266 6.77 17.82 2.84
CA ASN A 266 5.73 18.72 2.33
C ASN A 266 5.15 18.30 0.96
N ALA A 267 5.51 17.11 0.47
CA ALA A 267 4.96 16.62 -0.79
C ALA A 267 3.46 16.31 -0.63
N PRO A 268 2.58 16.80 -1.52
CA PRO A 268 1.16 16.44 -1.47
C PRO A 268 0.95 14.95 -1.77
N PRO A 269 -0.20 14.36 -1.39
CA PRO A 269 -0.50 12.96 -1.63
C PRO A 269 -0.28 12.55 -3.10
N LEU A 270 0.31 11.37 -3.30
CA LEU A 270 0.71 10.77 -4.58
C LEU A 270 1.85 11.49 -5.33
N ALA A 271 2.36 12.61 -4.84
CA ALA A 271 3.46 13.33 -5.46
C ALA A 271 4.81 12.86 -4.94
N TRP A 272 5.30 11.75 -5.48
CA TRP A 272 6.63 11.25 -5.18
C TRP A 272 7.69 12.12 -5.86
N LYS A 273 8.65 12.62 -5.08
CA LYS A 273 9.79 13.37 -5.63
C LYS A 273 10.88 12.42 -6.04
N LEU A 274 11.10 12.32 -7.32
CA LEU A 274 12.10 11.46 -7.96
C LEU A 274 13.24 12.31 -8.52
N GLY A 275 14.42 11.71 -8.61
CA GLY A 275 15.57 12.30 -9.29
C GLY A 275 16.64 11.28 -9.58
N ARG A 276 17.61 11.68 -10.42
CA ARG A 276 18.81 10.88 -10.70
C ARG A 276 20.04 11.52 -10.12
N VAL A 277 20.92 10.71 -9.58
CA VAL A 277 22.21 11.15 -9.05
C VAL A 277 23.09 11.59 -10.19
N LEU A 278 23.44 12.90 -10.24
CA LEU A 278 24.37 13.44 -11.23
C LEU A 278 25.81 13.34 -10.76
N ARG A 279 26.04 13.63 -9.48
CA ARG A 279 27.38 13.67 -8.90
C ARG A 279 27.31 13.42 -7.39
N LEU A 280 28.26 12.63 -6.90
CA LEU A 280 28.53 12.48 -5.49
C LEU A 280 29.61 13.46 -5.07
N ILE A 281 29.46 14.09 -3.93
CA ILE A 281 30.39 15.11 -3.40
C ILE A 281 31.09 14.49 -2.19
N PRO A 282 32.41 14.15 -2.34
CA PRO A 282 33.19 13.63 -1.24
C PRO A 282 33.49 14.73 -0.22
N GLY A 283 33.52 14.37 1.04
CA GLY A 283 34.04 15.22 2.12
C GLY A 283 35.57 15.20 2.13
N PRO A 284 36.19 15.95 3.07
CA PRO A 284 37.64 15.95 3.25
C PRO A 284 38.23 14.57 3.58
N ASP A 285 37.41 13.69 4.13
CA ASP A 285 37.72 12.28 4.46
C ASP A 285 37.50 11.29 3.33
N GLY A 286 37.20 11.78 2.11
CA GLY A 286 36.90 10.95 0.94
C GLY A 286 35.51 10.31 0.96
N ILE A 287 34.72 10.48 2.01
CA ILE A 287 33.38 9.89 2.12
C ILE A 287 32.33 10.85 1.58
N SER A 288 31.56 10.40 0.60
CA SER A 288 30.46 11.19 0.04
C SER A 288 29.27 11.20 1.00
N ARG A 289 28.81 12.40 1.38
CA ARG A 289 27.62 12.60 2.22
C ARG A 289 26.54 13.45 1.55
N VAL A 290 26.85 14.01 0.41
CA VAL A 290 25.99 14.92 -0.34
C VAL A 290 26.03 14.51 -1.80
N ALA A 291 24.91 14.69 -2.51
CA ALA A 291 24.81 14.47 -3.94
C ALA A 291 24.06 15.61 -4.65
N ASP A 292 24.45 15.86 -5.89
CA ASP A 292 23.66 16.67 -6.83
C ASP A 292 22.72 15.76 -7.59
N ILE A 293 21.42 16.09 -7.57
CA ILE A 293 20.34 15.28 -8.09
C ILE A 293 19.59 16.04 -9.17
N LEU A 294 19.45 15.44 -10.34
CA LEU A 294 18.57 15.95 -11.40
C LEU A 294 17.12 15.61 -11.05
N THR A 295 16.28 16.63 -11.00
CA THR A 295 14.83 16.49 -10.79
C THR A 295 14.06 17.18 -11.91
N THR A 296 12.75 16.96 -11.99
CA THR A 296 11.87 17.65 -12.96
C THR A 296 11.89 19.18 -12.82
N LYS A 297 12.37 19.71 -11.67
CA LYS A 297 12.50 21.15 -11.39
C LYS A 297 13.94 21.66 -11.52
N GLY A 298 14.83 20.86 -12.07
CA GLY A 298 16.27 21.17 -12.20
C GLY A 298 17.13 20.43 -11.18
N CYS A 299 18.40 20.83 -11.11
CA CYS A 299 19.38 20.21 -10.23
C CYS A 299 19.23 20.72 -8.78
N VAL A 300 19.20 19.78 -7.83
CA VAL A 300 19.11 20.10 -6.41
C VAL A 300 20.19 19.33 -5.64
N ARG A 301 20.79 19.98 -4.63
CA ARG A 301 21.77 19.34 -3.74
C ARG A 301 21.08 18.80 -2.49
N ARG A 302 21.37 17.52 -2.14
CA ARG A 302 20.78 16.84 -0.98
C ARG A 302 21.79 15.98 -0.25
N ALA A 303 21.61 15.87 1.07
CA ALA A 303 22.32 14.90 1.88
C ALA A 303 21.88 13.48 1.54
N LEU A 304 22.80 12.52 1.49
CA LEU A 304 22.52 11.12 1.12
C LEU A 304 21.50 10.47 2.07
N VAL A 305 21.45 10.84 3.32
CA VAL A 305 20.47 10.35 4.30
C VAL A 305 19.01 10.72 3.94
N ARG A 306 18.81 11.70 3.05
CA ARG A 306 17.49 12.11 2.53
C ARG A 306 17.15 11.49 1.19
N LEU A 307 17.96 10.56 0.73
CA LEU A 307 17.82 9.87 -0.55
C LEU A 307 17.60 8.37 -0.32
N CYS A 308 16.65 7.80 -1.06
CA CYS A 308 16.40 6.36 -1.05
C CYS A 308 16.57 5.84 -2.48
N LYS A 309 17.56 4.97 -2.70
CA LYS A 309 17.76 4.32 -4.00
C LYS A 309 16.56 3.47 -4.35
N LEU A 310 16.06 3.59 -5.56
CA LEU A 310 15.10 2.64 -6.12
C LEU A 310 15.87 1.43 -6.66
N PRO A 311 15.36 0.21 -6.45
CA PRO A 311 15.96 -0.99 -7.04
C PRO A 311 16.02 -0.87 -8.56
N SER A 312 17.17 -1.17 -9.15
CA SER A 312 17.34 -1.28 -10.60
C SER A 312 17.05 -2.71 -11.08
N ALA A 313 16.98 -2.90 -12.40
CA ALA A 313 16.85 -4.24 -12.99
C ALA A 313 18.05 -5.13 -12.65
N GLU A 314 19.24 -4.55 -12.50
CA GLU A 314 20.47 -5.25 -12.11
C GLU A 314 20.40 -5.72 -10.64
N ASP A 315 19.82 -4.91 -9.75
CA ASP A 315 19.61 -5.26 -8.34
C ASP A 315 18.61 -6.41 -8.14
N LEU A 316 17.81 -6.75 -9.16
CA LEU A 316 16.80 -7.80 -9.09
C LEU A 316 17.30 -9.17 -9.56
N ASN A 317 18.42 -9.19 -10.29
CA ASN A 317 19.01 -10.40 -10.90
C ASN A 317 20.18 -10.97 -10.09
N GLY A 318 20.54 -10.38 -8.93
CA GLY A 318 21.63 -10.78 -8.04
C GLY A 318 21.23 -11.64 -6.84
#